data_4506a7d70a2f9f5edf41f40fd7f83b52
#
_entry.id   4506a7d70a2f9f5edf41f40fd7f83b52
#
_cell.length_a   1.000
_cell.length_b   1.000
_cell.length_c   1.000
_cell.angle_alpha   90.00
_cell.angle_beta   90.00
_cell.angle_gamma   90.00
#
_symmetry.space_group_name_H-M   'P 1'
#
loop_
_entity.id
_entity.type
_entity.pdbx_description
1 polymer ?
#
loop_
_entity_poly.entity_id
_entity_poly.type
_entity_poly.pdbx_seq_one_letter_code
_entity_poly.pdbx_strand_id
1 'polypeptide(L)'
;PIYEDAMRESRNIAGKEFRMFYNPMWNFLGDFKEPYGTYYRSAADTFNPYWHIYDQVIIRPSLRSRFVDGNLKIITGSANVSLLDKNKHPNHSISDHLPITFEIKEDYHEQNT
;
A
#
# COMPACT_ATOMS: atom_id res chain seq x y z
N PRO A 1 -14.47 -2.54 1.41
CA PRO A 1 -15.13 -3.67 2.08
C PRO A 1 -14.87 -3.66 3.58
N ILE A 2 -15.77 -4.22 4.33
CA ILE A 2 -15.57 -4.41 5.75
C ILE A 2 -14.52 -5.50 5.97
N TYR A 3 -13.91 -5.48 7.16
CA TYR A 3 -12.80 -6.38 7.47
C TYR A 3 -13.14 -7.86 7.28
N GLU A 4 -14.32 -8.27 7.71
CA GLU A 4 -14.75 -9.67 7.60
C GLU A 4 -14.84 -10.13 6.15
N ASP A 5 -15.34 -9.29 5.26
CA ASP A 5 -15.37 -9.60 3.84
C ASP A 5 -13.97 -9.65 3.25
N ALA A 6 -13.10 -8.75 3.68
CA ALA A 6 -11.72 -8.71 3.21
C ALA A 6 -10.91 -9.94 3.62
N MET A 7 -11.34 -10.63 4.67
CA MET A 7 -10.62 -11.82 5.16
C MET A 7 -11.10 -13.13 4.54
N ARG A 8 -12.11 -13.09 3.69
CA ARG A 8 -12.54 -14.28 2.97
C ARG A 8 -11.58 -14.61 1.84
N GLU A 9 -11.26 -15.90 1.69
CA GLU A 9 -10.42 -16.36 0.58
C GLU A 9 -11.14 -16.24 -0.76
N SER A 10 -12.46 -16.39 -0.77
CA SER A 10 -13.25 -16.30 -1.97
C SER A 10 -14.64 -15.76 -1.69
N ARG A 11 -15.30 -15.32 -2.73
CA ARG A 11 -16.65 -14.78 -2.68
C ARG A 11 -17.44 -15.29 -3.86
N ASN A 12 -18.67 -15.71 -3.61
CA ASN A 12 -19.58 -16.14 -4.67
C ASN A 12 -20.39 -14.94 -5.16
N ILE A 13 -20.24 -14.60 -6.43
CA ILE A 13 -20.96 -13.50 -7.07
C ILE A 13 -21.64 -14.03 -8.33
N ALA A 14 -22.95 -13.92 -8.39
CA ALA A 14 -23.74 -14.37 -9.55
C ALA A 14 -23.44 -15.82 -9.95
N GLY A 15 -23.27 -16.71 -8.97
CA GLY A 15 -23.01 -18.12 -9.20
C GLY A 15 -21.57 -18.46 -9.49
N LYS A 16 -20.66 -17.49 -9.52
CA LYS A 16 -19.23 -17.72 -9.71
C LYS A 16 -18.46 -17.43 -8.44
N GLU A 17 -17.47 -18.27 -8.14
CA GLU A 17 -16.56 -18.07 -7.02
C GLU A 17 -15.38 -17.21 -7.48
N PHE A 18 -15.11 -16.15 -6.72
CA PHE A 18 -13.97 -15.26 -6.94
C PHE A 18 -13.05 -15.32 -5.75
N ARG A 19 -11.76 -15.52 -6.00
CA ARG A 19 -10.75 -15.46 -4.94
C ARG A 19 -10.51 -14.02 -4.56
N MET A 20 -10.43 -13.75 -3.27
CA MET A 20 -10.35 -12.41 -2.73
C MET A 20 -8.91 -12.02 -2.40
N PHE A 21 -8.68 -10.72 -2.36
CA PHE A 21 -7.44 -10.13 -1.86
C PHE A 21 -7.76 -9.15 -0.73
N TYR A 22 -6.83 -9.01 0.18
CA TYR A 22 -6.82 -7.97 1.20
C TYR A 22 -5.85 -6.87 0.80
N ASN A 23 -6.29 -5.60 0.88
CA ASN A 23 -5.45 -4.46 0.55
C ASN A 23 -5.15 -3.66 1.82
N PRO A 24 -3.95 -3.81 2.41
CA PRO A 24 -3.60 -3.05 3.61
C PRO A 24 -3.35 -1.57 3.36
N MET A 25 -3.30 -1.11 2.11
CA MET A 25 -3.08 0.29 1.77
C MET A 25 -4.23 1.20 2.15
N TRP A 26 -5.40 0.66 2.46
CA TRP A 26 -6.57 1.47 2.81
C TRP A 26 -6.31 2.36 4.03
N ASN A 27 -5.37 2.01 4.88
CA ASN A 27 -4.99 2.81 6.04
C ASN A 27 -4.45 4.19 5.65
N PHE A 28 -3.90 4.32 4.45
CA PHE A 28 -3.36 5.59 3.98
C PHE A 28 -4.42 6.54 3.43
N LEU A 29 -5.62 6.05 3.14
CA LEU A 29 -6.65 6.85 2.46
C LEU A 29 -7.25 7.96 3.32
N GLY A 30 -7.18 7.86 4.60
CA GLY A 30 -7.67 8.89 5.52
C GLY A 30 -6.59 9.44 6.42
N ASP A 31 -5.34 9.11 6.14
CA ASP A 31 -4.22 9.49 6.97
C ASP A 31 -3.82 10.93 6.69
N PHE A 32 -3.63 11.72 7.76
CA PHE A 32 -3.17 13.09 7.66
C PHE A 32 -1.66 13.25 7.79
N LYS A 33 -0.92 12.14 7.87
CA LYS A 33 0.54 12.15 7.94
C LYS A 33 1.16 12.17 6.55
N GLU A 34 2.21 12.93 6.38
CA GLU A 34 3.00 12.91 5.15
C GLU A 34 3.89 11.67 5.08
N PRO A 35 4.09 11.08 3.90
CA PRO A 35 3.52 11.49 2.62
C PRO A 35 2.08 11.00 2.46
N TYR A 36 1.29 11.77 1.70
CA TYR A 36 -0.14 11.48 1.51
C TYR A 36 -0.40 10.49 0.39
N GLY A 37 0.63 9.97 -0.25
CA GLY A 37 0.50 9.00 -1.32
C GLY A 37 1.86 8.63 -1.88
N THR A 38 1.85 7.88 -2.98
CA THR A 38 3.07 7.41 -3.68
C THR A 38 3.37 8.19 -4.95
N TYR A 39 2.42 9.00 -5.41
CA TYR A 39 2.54 9.77 -6.63
C TYR A 39 1.83 11.10 -6.45
N TYR A 40 2.42 12.18 -6.97
CA TYR A 40 1.80 13.51 -6.94
C TYR A 40 1.58 13.99 -8.37
N ARG A 41 0.34 14.34 -8.67
CA ARG A 41 -0.04 14.92 -9.96
C ARG A 41 -0.22 16.42 -9.80
N SER A 42 0.41 17.20 -10.68
CA SER A 42 0.25 18.64 -10.66
C SER A 42 -1.19 19.04 -11.00
N ALA A 43 -1.56 20.28 -10.69
CA ALA A 43 -2.94 20.74 -10.76
C ALA A 43 -3.51 20.86 -12.18
N ALA A 44 -2.77 20.45 -13.22
CA ALA A 44 -3.24 20.51 -14.59
C ALA A 44 -4.42 19.58 -14.87
N ASP A 45 -4.60 18.53 -14.08
CA ASP A 45 -5.70 17.60 -14.23
C ASP A 45 -6.79 17.94 -13.22
N THR A 46 -7.96 18.37 -13.73
CA THR A 46 -9.06 18.80 -12.88
C THR A 46 -9.82 17.67 -12.21
N PHE A 47 -9.67 16.43 -12.71
CA PHE A 47 -10.42 15.30 -12.17
C PHE A 47 -9.69 14.57 -11.05
N ASN A 48 -8.37 14.44 -11.15
CA ASN A 48 -7.57 13.71 -10.16
C ASN A 48 -6.29 14.48 -9.85
N PRO A 49 -6.40 15.68 -9.24
CA PRO A 49 -5.22 16.44 -8.87
C PRO A 49 -4.54 15.86 -7.64
N TYR A 50 -3.26 16.24 -7.46
CA TYR A 50 -2.51 16.07 -6.22
C TYR A 50 -2.10 14.63 -5.93
N TRP A 51 -2.19 14.19 -4.68
CA TRP A 51 -1.66 12.92 -4.22
C TRP A 51 -2.54 11.73 -4.61
N HIS A 52 -1.87 10.64 -5.03
CA HIS A 52 -2.51 9.37 -5.35
C HIS A 52 -1.72 8.22 -4.73
N ILE A 53 -2.40 7.16 -4.36
CA ILE A 53 -1.80 5.91 -3.92
C ILE A 53 -1.88 4.92 -5.08
N TYR A 54 -0.97 5.07 -6.06
CA TYR A 54 -0.94 4.19 -7.22
C TYR A 54 -0.21 2.89 -6.95
N ASP A 55 0.83 2.96 -6.12
CA ASP A 55 1.64 1.79 -5.79
C ASP A 55 1.04 1.12 -4.57
N GLN A 56 0.65 -0.13 -4.69
CA GLN A 56 -0.11 -0.82 -3.66
C GLN A 56 0.39 -2.25 -3.50
N VAL A 57 0.26 -2.77 -2.28
CA VAL A 57 0.42 -4.18 -2.00
C VAL A 57 -0.95 -4.77 -1.70
N ILE A 58 -1.24 -5.92 -2.32
CA ILE A 58 -2.45 -6.69 -2.01
C ILE A 58 -2.02 -8.11 -1.67
N ILE A 59 -2.68 -8.70 -0.70
CA ILE A 59 -2.32 -10.04 -0.22
C ILE A 59 -3.55 -10.94 -0.18
N ARG A 60 -3.31 -12.24 -0.26
CA ARG A 60 -4.37 -13.21 0.01
C ARG A 60 -4.73 -13.15 1.50
N PRO A 61 -6.00 -13.35 1.86
CA PRO A 61 -6.40 -13.36 3.27
C PRO A 61 -5.62 -14.36 4.12
N SER A 62 -5.16 -15.46 3.53
CA SER A 62 -4.32 -16.45 4.23
C SER A 62 -3.01 -15.88 4.75
N LEU A 63 -2.50 -14.80 4.17
CA LEU A 63 -1.28 -14.14 4.62
C LEU A 63 -1.54 -13.02 5.63
N ARG A 64 -2.79 -12.68 5.90
CA ARG A 64 -3.13 -11.53 6.75
C ARG A 64 -2.51 -11.63 8.15
N SER A 65 -2.51 -12.81 8.75
CA SER A 65 -1.95 -13.01 10.09
C SER A 65 -0.44 -12.87 10.13
N ARG A 66 0.23 -13.03 8.99
CA ARG A 66 1.69 -12.92 8.88
C ARG A 66 2.13 -11.54 8.40
N PHE A 67 1.21 -10.71 7.96
CA PHE A 67 1.50 -9.37 7.49
C PHE A 67 1.71 -8.42 8.69
N VAL A 68 2.79 -7.67 8.68
CA VAL A 68 3.14 -6.76 9.77
C VAL A 68 2.62 -5.37 9.45
N ASP A 69 1.47 -5.01 10.00
CA ASP A 69 0.76 -3.76 9.68
C ASP A 69 1.61 -2.51 9.89
N GLY A 70 2.36 -2.48 10.99
CA GLY A 70 3.18 -1.30 11.32
C GLY A 70 4.38 -1.09 10.41
N ASN A 71 4.71 -2.06 9.58
CA ASN A 71 5.88 -2.01 8.69
C ASN A 71 5.52 -1.76 7.22
N LEU A 72 4.26 -1.51 6.92
CA LEU A 72 3.87 -1.01 5.61
C LEU A 72 4.13 0.49 5.58
N LYS A 73 5.07 0.91 4.73
CA LYS A 73 5.53 2.30 4.71
C LYS A 73 5.71 2.80 3.29
N ILE A 74 5.46 4.09 3.12
CA ILE A 74 5.85 4.84 1.91
C ILE A 74 7.19 5.48 2.22
N ILE A 75 8.20 5.20 1.40
CA ILE A 75 9.58 5.63 1.64
C ILE A 75 9.82 6.99 1.01
N THR A 76 10.28 7.94 1.80
CA THR A 76 10.59 9.29 1.35
C THR A 76 12.08 9.55 1.19
N GLY A 77 12.91 8.61 1.62
CA GLY A 77 14.36 8.72 1.50
C GLY A 77 15.10 7.87 2.51
N SER A 78 16.39 8.03 2.53
CA SER A 78 17.28 7.41 3.51
C SER A 78 18.09 8.50 4.19
N ALA A 79 19.06 8.12 5.05
CA ALA A 79 19.88 9.07 5.81
C ALA A 79 20.59 10.12 4.93
N ASN A 80 20.98 9.74 3.72
CA ASN A 80 21.80 10.59 2.85
C ASN A 80 21.10 11.09 1.58
N VAL A 81 19.93 10.55 1.27
CA VAL A 81 19.23 10.85 0.01
C VAL A 81 17.75 11.06 0.29
N SER A 82 17.23 12.22 -0.13
CA SER A 82 15.79 12.45 -0.12
C SER A 82 15.19 12.13 -1.49
N LEU A 83 14.05 11.45 -1.48
CA LEU A 83 13.27 11.20 -2.70
C LEU A 83 12.25 12.31 -2.95
N LEU A 84 12.17 13.29 -2.07
CA LEU A 84 11.26 14.41 -2.18
C LEU A 84 12.00 15.67 -2.66
N ASP A 85 11.29 16.52 -3.39
CA ASP A 85 11.79 17.85 -3.74
C ASP A 85 11.51 18.85 -2.62
N LYS A 86 11.83 20.14 -2.86
CA LYS A 86 11.63 21.21 -1.87
C LYS A 86 10.17 21.41 -1.45
N ASN A 87 9.24 20.99 -2.27
CA ASN A 87 7.80 21.08 -1.99
C ASN A 87 7.26 19.82 -1.33
N LYS A 88 8.12 18.86 -0.98
CA LYS A 88 7.77 17.56 -0.42
C LYS A 88 6.93 16.70 -1.36
N HIS A 89 7.12 16.88 -2.65
CA HIS A 89 6.58 16.00 -3.69
C HIS A 89 7.68 15.08 -4.20
N PRO A 90 7.34 13.94 -4.86
CA PRO A 90 8.37 13.08 -5.42
C PRO A 90 9.29 13.87 -6.36
N ASN A 91 10.59 13.69 -6.17
CA ASN A 91 11.60 14.37 -6.98
C ASN A 91 11.74 13.68 -8.32
N HIS A 92 11.21 14.29 -9.38
CA HIS A 92 11.16 13.70 -10.71
C HIS A 92 12.53 13.43 -11.32
N SER A 93 13.59 14.06 -10.82
CA SER A 93 14.94 13.72 -11.27
C SER A 93 15.41 12.36 -10.76
N ILE A 94 14.71 11.80 -9.77
CA ILE A 94 14.99 10.47 -9.23
C ILE A 94 13.87 9.51 -9.64
N SER A 95 12.64 9.80 -9.24
CA SER A 95 11.45 9.03 -9.60
C SER A 95 10.20 9.85 -9.32
N ASP A 96 9.19 9.71 -10.17
CA ASP A 96 7.88 10.34 -9.95
C ASP A 96 7.01 9.56 -8.98
N HIS A 97 7.41 8.34 -8.60
CA HIS A 97 6.75 7.52 -7.58
C HIS A 97 7.63 7.39 -6.35
N LEU A 98 6.99 7.24 -5.19
CA LEU A 98 7.65 6.86 -3.94
C LEU A 98 7.54 5.36 -3.74
N PRO A 99 8.62 4.67 -3.34
CA PRO A 99 8.54 3.23 -3.09
C PRO A 99 7.74 2.92 -1.84
N ILE A 100 7.17 1.72 -1.82
CA ILE A 100 6.54 1.18 -0.63
C ILE A 100 7.32 -0.03 -0.15
N THR A 101 7.35 -0.25 1.15
CA THR A 101 7.96 -1.44 1.76
C THR A 101 6.99 -2.07 2.73
N PHE A 102 7.09 -3.39 2.88
CA PHE A 102 6.26 -4.13 3.81
C PHE A 102 7.01 -5.37 4.27
N GLU A 103 6.46 -6.04 5.29
CA GLU A 103 7.06 -7.22 5.87
C GLU A 103 6.01 -8.31 6.04
N ILE A 104 6.41 -9.54 5.70
CA ILE A 104 5.63 -10.76 5.96
C ILE A 104 6.47 -11.68 6.82
N LYS A 105 5.94 -12.09 7.97
CA LYS A 105 6.64 -13.01 8.87
C LYS A 105 6.67 -14.40 8.29
N GLU A 106 7.75 -15.13 8.58
CA GLU A 106 7.83 -16.53 8.25
C GLU A 106 6.79 -17.35 9.03
N ASP A 107 6.39 -18.47 8.46
CA ASP A 107 5.51 -19.42 9.11
C ASP A 107 6.34 -20.36 10.01
N TYR A 108 6.35 -20.07 11.30
CA TYR A 108 7.12 -20.83 12.26
C TYR A 108 6.64 -22.27 12.46
N HIS A 109 5.39 -22.56 12.10
CA HIS A 109 4.87 -23.92 12.23
C HIS A 109 5.59 -24.91 11.32
N GLU A 110 6.00 -24.47 10.14
CA GLU A 110 6.76 -25.28 9.21
C GLU A 110 8.17 -25.60 9.71
N GLN A 111 8.75 -24.66 10.47
CA GLN A 111 10.11 -24.79 10.98
C GLN A 111 10.20 -25.70 12.20
N ASN A 112 9.12 -25.89 12.91
CA ASN A 112 9.06 -26.67 14.13
C ASN A 112 8.63 -28.12 13.91
N THR A 113 8.41 -28.49 12.69
CA THR A 113 8.13 -29.88 12.32
C THR A 113 9.39 -30.57 11.79
#